data_873306e3931adf71615aad883167a287
#
_entry.id   873306e3931adf71615aad883167a287
#
_cell.length_a   1.000
_cell.length_b   1.000
_cell.length_c   1.000
_cell.angle_alpha   90.00
_cell.angle_beta   90.00
_cell.angle_gamma   90.00
#
_symmetry.space_group_name_H-M   'P 1'
#
loop_
_entity.id
_entity.type
_entity.pdbx_description
1 polymer ?
#
loop_
_entity_poly.entity_id
_entity_poly.type
_entity_poly.pdbx_seq_one_letter_code
_entity_poly.pdbx_strand_id
1 'polypeptide(L)'
;LGHVLVPKKNLSDYRKCALIDVYDEIVFLTLLLTISNEIEKMRVNKSKKRVFSYRFGDFGEKIFDGKYNLTSFRETVSNKSKYKKNKVVVECDISNFYDRVNIHRIESVLNSNPNIDKDIIKLINSLLLFWANRDSYGLPVGSNASRILAEVALIEVDNYLISKGIDFCRFVDDYRIFAKNAAEAHNSLALLTHRLSKEGLFLNTQKTKIRNISEVSKDQESNTENKKVL
;
A
#
# COMPACT_ATOMS: atom_id res chain seq x y z
N LEU A 1 17.71 -7.20 -15.16
CA LEU A 1 16.94 -5.99 -15.20
C LEU A 1 17.82 -4.78 -14.90
N GLY A 2 17.84 -3.76 -15.81
CA GLY A 2 18.53 -2.50 -15.59
C GLY A 2 17.83 -1.63 -14.56
N HIS A 3 18.58 -0.68 -13.93
CA HIS A 3 18.01 0.21 -12.91
C HIS A 3 18.55 1.63 -13.05
N VAL A 4 17.71 2.60 -12.69
CA VAL A 4 18.09 4.01 -12.48
C VAL A 4 17.98 4.33 -11.00
N LEU A 5 18.98 5.00 -10.45
CA LEU A 5 18.96 5.48 -9.07
C LEU A 5 18.36 6.88 -9.02
N VAL A 6 17.20 7.01 -8.38
CA VAL A 6 16.50 8.28 -8.18
C VAL A 6 16.73 8.74 -6.74
N PRO A 7 17.35 9.93 -6.51
CA PRO A 7 17.56 10.44 -5.16
C PRO A 7 16.26 10.59 -4.38
N LYS A 8 16.25 10.17 -3.11
CA LYS A 8 15.22 10.52 -2.15
C LYS A 8 15.53 11.90 -1.54
N LYS A 9 14.72 12.35 -0.58
CA LYS A 9 14.95 13.65 0.09
C LYS A 9 16.32 13.77 0.77
N ASN A 10 16.90 12.65 1.21
CA ASN A 10 18.24 12.58 1.79
C ASN A 10 19.24 12.22 0.70
N LEU A 11 20.35 12.97 0.60
CA LEU A 11 21.40 12.79 -0.42
C LEU A 11 22.05 11.42 -0.44
N SER A 12 21.97 10.65 0.65
CA SER A 12 22.55 9.31 0.80
C SER A 12 21.55 8.17 0.55
N ASP A 13 20.30 8.48 0.24
CA ASP A 13 19.25 7.48 0.05
C ASP A 13 18.65 7.59 -1.36
N TYR A 14 18.67 6.47 -2.10
CA TYR A 14 18.21 6.39 -3.49
C TYR A 14 17.08 5.37 -3.63
N ARG A 15 16.16 5.66 -4.52
CA ARG A 15 15.17 4.70 -4.98
C ARG A 15 15.70 4.02 -6.24
N LYS A 16 15.82 2.72 -6.18
CA LYS A 16 16.22 1.88 -7.31
C LYS A 16 14.99 1.64 -8.20
N CYS A 17 14.87 2.42 -9.29
CA CYS A 17 13.78 2.28 -10.25
C CYS A 17 14.18 1.30 -11.35
N ALA A 18 13.31 0.35 -11.67
CA ALA A 18 13.56 -0.66 -12.70
C ALA A 18 13.40 -0.06 -14.11
N LEU A 19 14.26 -0.49 -15.01
CA LEU A 19 14.14 -0.25 -16.45
C LEU A 19 13.59 -1.52 -17.09
N ILE A 20 12.27 -1.62 -17.19
CA ILE A 20 11.59 -2.71 -17.89
C ILE A 20 11.48 -2.33 -19.37
N ASP A 21 11.68 -3.29 -20.27
CA ASP A 21 11.41 -3.09 -21.69
C ASP A 21 9.94 -2.75 -21.91
N VAL A 22 9.65 -1.89 -22.89
CA VAL A 22 8.29 -1.38 -23.13
C VAL A 22 7.33 -2.51 -23.50
N TYR A 23 7.77 -3.51 -24.28
CA TYR A 23 6.91 -4.66 -24.63
C TYR A 23 6.64 -5.53 -23.42
N ASP A 24 7.63 -5.79 -22.58
CA ASP A 24 7.47 -6.54 -21.34
C ASP A 24 6.51 -5.82 -20.37
N GLU A 25 6.61 -4.49 -20.25
CA GLU A 25 5.70 -3.71 -19.41
C GLU A 25 4.26 -3.78 -19.92
N ILE A 26 4.05 -3.72 -21.25
CA ILE A 26 2.72 -3.85 -21.86
C ILE A 26 2.15 -5.24 -21.56
N VAL A 27 2.93 -6.30 -21.76
CA VAL A 27 2.49 -7.68 -21.47
C VAL A 27 2.16 -7.84 -19.99
N PHE A 28 3.05 -7.39 -19.11
CA PHE A 28 2.89 -7.50 -17.66
C PHE A 28 1.65 -6.76 -17.16
N LEU A 29 1.45 -5.54 -17.63
CA LEU A 29 0.27 -4.74 -17.28
C LEU A 29 -1.01 -5.38 -17.84
N THR A 30 -0.98 -5.88 -19.07
CA THR A 30 -2.15 -6.54 -19.69
C THR A 30 -2.58 -7.77 -18.90
N LEU A 31 -1.64 -8.64 -18.50
CA LEU A 31 -1.93 -9.81 -17.65
C LEU A 31 -2.65 -9.40 -16.35
N LEU A 32 -2.21 -8.33 -15.71
CA LEU A 32 -2.85 -7.86 -14.48
C LEU A 32 -4.19 -7.19 -14.70
N LEU A 33 -4.37 -6.49 -15.82
CA LEU A 33 -5.65 -5.89 -16.16
C LEU A 33 -6.73 -6.93 -16.47
N THR A 34 -6.37 -8.10 -17.06
CA THR A 34 -7.33 -9.19 -17.29
C THR A 34 -7.91 -9.77 -16.00
N ILE A 35 -7.17 -9.74 -14.90
CA ILE A 35 -7.61 -10.24 -13.58
C ILE A 35 -7.97 -9.12 -12.59
N SER A 36 -7.99 -7.87 -13.04
CA SER A 36 -8.17 -6.69 -12.18
C SER A 36 -9.48 -6.67 -11.41
N ASN A 37 -10.59 -7.11 -12.03
CA ASN A 37 -11.89 -7.21 -11.37
C ASN A 37 -11.86 -8.19 -10.20
N GLU A 38 -11.19 -9.32 -10.36
CA GLU A 38 -11.08 -10.33 -9.31
C GLU A 38 -10.15 -9.82 -8.19
N ILE A 39 -9.04 -9.16 -8.51
CA ILE A 39 -8.20 -8.48 -7.53
C ILE A 39 -9.03 -7.46 -6.74
N GLU A 40 -9.82 -6.62 -7.40
CA GLU A 40 -10.61 -5.57 -6.72
C GLU A 40 -11.66 -6.18 -5.78
N LYS A 41 -12.28 -7.32 -6.12
CA LYS A 41 -13.22 -8.05 -5.26
C LYS A 41 -12.55 -8.61 -4.00
N MET A 42 -11.29 -9.01 -4.07
CA MET A 42 -10.52 -9.52 -2.92
C MET A 42 -10.12 -8.40 -1.94
N ARG A 43 -10.00 -7.18 -2.41
CA ARG A 43 -9.60 -6.01 -1.61
C ARG A 43 -10.74 -5.55 -0.69
N VAL A 44 -10.39 -4.85 0.38
CA VAL A 44 -11.38 -4.18 1.24
C VAL A 44 -12.31 -3.32 0.39
N ASN A 45 -13.63 -3.48 0.54
CA ASN A 45 -14.62 -2.78 -0.28
C ASN A 45 -14.42 -1.26 -0.25
N LYS A 46 -14.53 -0.63 -1.42
CA LYS A 46 -14.37 0.83 -1.62
C LYS A 46 -15.26 1.65 -0.68
N SER A 47 -16.50 1.20 -0.42
CA SER A 47 -17.45 1.92 0.44
C SER A 47 -16.94 2.10 1.88
N LYS A 48 -16.04 1.24 2.36
CA LYS A 48 -15.45 1.34 3.70
C LYS A 48 -14.44 2.48 3.83
N LYS A 49 -13.96 3.06 2.73
CA LYS A 49 -12.97 4.15 2.69
C LYS A 49 -11.75 3.86 3.59
N ARG A 50 -11.12 2.69 3.37
CA ARG A 50 -9.94 2.25 4.14
C ARG A 50 -8.67 2.33 3.32
N VAL A 51 -8.71 1.86 2.07
CA VAL A 51 -7.57 1.76 1.16
C VAL A 51 -7.77 2.72 0.00
N PHE A 52 -6.79 3.61 -0.22
CA PHE A 52 -6.89 4.74 -1.13
C PHE A 52 -5.90 4.68 -2.30
N SER A 53 -5.03 3.68 -2.34
CA SER A 53 -4.02 3.51 -3.37
C SER A 53 -4.48 2.58 -4.49
N TYR A 54 -4.21 2.98 -5.71
CA TYR A 54 -4.29 2.16 -6.92
C TYR A 54 -5.58 1.31 -7.01
N ARG A 55 -6.75 1.89 -6.69
CA ARG A 55 -8.06 1.27 -6.89
C ARG A 55 -8.39 1.29 -8.38
N PHE A 56 -8.90 0.19 -8.90
CA PHE A 56 -9.31 0.17 -10.30
C PHE A 56 -10.53 1.08 -10.54
N GLY A 57 -10.49 1.85 -11.64
CA GLY A 57 -11.61 2.65 -12.11
C GLY A 57 -12.50 1.86 -13.06
N ASP A 58 -13.53 2.54 -13.59
CA ASP A 58 -14.22 2.05 -14.76
C ASP A 58 -13.24 2.16 -15.94
N PHE A 59 -13.00 1.05 -16.65
CA PHE A 59 -12.03 0.97 -17.73
C PHE A 59 -12.43 1.87 -18.90
N GLY A 60 -11.91 3.08 -18.93
CA GLY A 60 -12.07 4.07 -19.97
C GLY A 60 -10.73 4.75 -20.23
N GLU A 61 -10.54 5.96 -19.70
CA GLU A 61 -9.32 6.74 -19.93
C GLU A 61 -8.20 6.44 -18.93
N LYS A 62 -8.49 5.89 -17.73
CA LYS A 62 -7.52 5.71 -16.64
C LYS A 62 -7.63 4.33 -16.00
N ILE A 63 -6.47 3.74 -15.74
CA ILE A 63 -6.36 2.44 -15.04
C ILE A 63 -6.90 2.57 -13.60
N PHE A 64 -6.56 3.65 -12.92
CA PHE A 64 -6.91 3.85 -11.51
C PHE A 64 -8.02 4.90 -11.35
N ASP A 65 -8.91 4.61 -10.40
CA ASP A 65 -10.00 5.51 -10.00
C ASP A 65 -9.44 6.78 -9.35
N GLY A 66 -9.62 7.91 -10.01
CA GLY A 66 -9.15 9.21 -9.56
C GLY A 66 -9.74 9.68 -8.23
N LYS A 67 -10.85 9.05 -7.76
CA LYS A 67 -11.44 9.34 -6.44
C LYS A 67 -10.63 8.75 -5.29
N TYR A 68 -9.76 7.76 -5.57
CA TYR A 68 -8.89 7.10 -4.58
C TYR A 68 -7.44 7.49 -4.83
N ASN A 69 -6.98 8.50 -4.14
CA ASN A 69 -5.64 9.08 -4.30
C ASN A 69 -5.09 9.59 -2.95
N LEU A 70 -3.89 10.14 -2.95
CA LEU A 70 -3.24 10.68 -1.76
C LEU A 70 -4.04 11.84 -1.12
N THR A 71 -4.72 12.66 -1.92
CA THR A 71 -5.55 13.77 -1.42
C THR A 71 -6.74 13.23 -0.66
N SER A 72 -7.52 12.32 -1.25
CA SER A 72 -8.68 11.70 -0.60
C SER A 72 -8.30 10.87 0.64
N PHE A 73 -7.11 10.25 0.66
CA PHE A 73 -6.54 9.64 1.87
C PHE A 73 -6.34 10.68 2.97
N ARG A 74 -5.65 11.79 2.70
CA ARG A 74 -5.38 12.86 3.66
C ARG A 74 -6.66 13.50 4.20
N GLU A 75 -7.62 13.77 3.34
CA GLU A 75 -8.94 14.29 3.71
C GLU A 75 -9.69 13.32 4.64
N THR A 76 -9.67 12.03 4.32
CA THR A 76 -10.31 11.01 5.16
C THR A 76 -9.62 10.90 6.52
N VAL A 77 -8.30 10.93 6.57
CA VAL A 77 -7.51 10.95 7.82
C VAL A 77 -7.88 12.18 8.66
N SER A 78 -7.89 13.37 8.05
CA SER A 78 -8.29 14.61 8.73
C SER A 78 -9.71 14.54 9.29
N ASN A 79 -10.66 14.04 8.51
CA ASN A 79 -12.03 13.89 8.95
C ASN A 79 -12.17 12.88 10.10
N LYS A 80 -11.47 11.75 10.04
CA LYS A 80 -11.48 10.75 11.13
C LYS A 80 -10.84 11.29 12.41
N SER A 81 -9.85 12.15 12.30
CA SER A 81 -9.23 12.82 13.44
C SER A 81 -10.21 13.76 14.18
N LYS A 82 -11.25 14.24 13.51
CA LYS A 82 -12.31 15.08 14.14
C LYS A 82 -13.37 14.27 14.88
N TYR A 83 -13.39 12.94 14.73
CA TYR A 83 -14.39 12.12 15.41
C TYR A 83 -14.11 12.06 16.92
N LYS A 84 -15.09 12.43 17.74
CA LYS A 84 -14.98 12.48 19.23
C LYS A 84 -14.49 11.18 19.86
N LYS A 85 -14.77 10.04 19.21
CA LYS A 85 -14.31 8.70 19.67
C LYS A 85 -12.82 8.47 19.49
N ASN A 86 -12.18 9.13 18.53
CA ASN A 86 -10.78 8.96 18.22
C ASN A 86 -9.95 9.95 19.05
N LYS A 87 -9.00 9.46 19.83
CA LYS A 87 -8.12 10.28 20.70
C LYS A 87 -6.67 10.15 20.31
N VAL A 88 -6.32 9.01 19.72
CA VAL A 88 -4.94 8.64 19.37
C VAL A 88 -4.90 8.18 17.92
N VAL A 89 -3.86 8.54 17.21
CA VAL A 89 -3.53 8.03 15.87
C VAL A 89 -2.16 7.37 15.89
N VAL A 90 -2.07 6.19 15.28
CA VAL A 90 -0.81 5.54 14.95
C VAL A 90 -0.47 5.89 13.51
N GLU A 91 0.69 6.47 13.30
CA GLU A 91 1.28 6.73 12.00
C GLU A 91 2.40 5.72 11.79
N CYS A 92 2.34 4.92 10.74
CA CYS A 92 3.38 3.94 10.44
C CYS A 92 3.51 3.67 8.94
N ASP A 93 4.70 3.24 8.54
CA ASP A 93 5.13 3.04 7.16
C ASP A 93 5.86 1.70 7.05
N ILE A 94 5.68 0.95 5.98
CA ILE A 94 6.39 -0.33 5.79
C ILE A 94 7.78 -0.05 5.25
N SER A 95 8.80 -0.60 5.91
CA SER A 95 10.20 -0.41 5.52
C SER A 95 10.53 -1.12 4.22
N ASN A 96 11.08 -0.39 3.24
CA ASN A 96 11.53 -0.92 1.95
C ASN A 96 10.48 -1.82 1.27
N PHE A 97 9.21 -1.36 1.27
CA PHE A 97 8.06 -2.18 0.93
C PHE A 97 8.24 -2.94 -0.39
N TYR A 98 8.49 -2.23 -1.49
CA TYR A 98 8.63 -2.85 -2.81
C TYR A 98 9.77 -3.87 -2.88
N ASP A 99 10.89 -3.61 -2.21
CA ASP A 99 12.06 -4.51 -2.20
C ASP A 99 11.82 -5.78 -1.37
N ARG A 100 10.86 -5.74 -0.43
CA ARG A 100 10.58 -6.84 0.50
C ARG A 100 9.34 -7.65 0.16
N VAL A 101 8.56 -7.25 -0.84
CA VAL A 101 7.40 -8.04 -1.26
C VAL A 101 7.85 -9.41 -1.73
N ASN A 102 7.32 -10.46 -1.11
CA ASN A 102 7.60 -11.84 -1.49
C ASN A 102 6.70 -12.25 -2.66
N ILE A 103 7.32 -12.67 -3.77
CA ILE A 103 6.64 -13.06 -5.01
C ILE A 103 5.73 -14.28 -4.79
N HIS A 104 6.16 -15.26 -4.00
CA HIS A 104 5.33 -16.44 -3.69
C HIS A 104 4.12 -16.10 -2.82
N ARG A 105 4.20 -15.03 -2.00
CA ARG A 105 3.03 -14.57 -1.26
C ARG A 105 1.99 -13.94 -2.19
N ILE A 106 2.43 -13.15 -3.19
CA ILE A 106 1.54 -12.64 -4.25
C ILE A 106 0.86 -13.81 -4.96
N GLU A 107 1.64 -14.80 -5.40
CA GLU A 107 1.13 -16.01 -6.04
C GLU A 107 0.07 -16.71 -5.17
N SER A 108 0.37 -16.92 -3.90
CA SER A 108 -0.54 -17.54 -2.94
C SER A 108 -1.86 -16.77 -2.80
N VAL A 109 -1.79 -15.44 -2.69
CA VAL A 109 -2.98 -14.58 -2.61
C VAL A 109 -3.81 -14.68 -3.89
N LEU A 110 -3.21 -14.60 -5.07
CA LEU A 110 -3.93 -14.72 -6.34
C LEU A 110 -4.56 -16.10 -6.51
N ASN A 111 -3.84 -17.17 -6.15
CA ASN A 111 -4.34 -18.56 -6.20
C ASN A 111 -5.48 -18.83 -5.21
N SER A 112 -5.66 -18.03 -4.17
CA SER A 112 -6.77 -18.17 -3.23
C SER A 112 -8.13 -17.83 -3.84
N ASN A 113 -8.15 -17.11 -4.98
CA ASN A 113 -9.38 -16.82 -5.72
C ASN A 113 -9.54 -17.80 -6.89
N PRO A 114 -10.52 -18.72 -6.84
CA PRO A 114 -10.72 -19.73 -7.89
C PRO A 114 -11.14 -19.15 -9.24
N ASN A 115 -11.56 -17.90 -9.29
CA ASN A 115 -11.98 -17.21 -10.53
C ASN A 115 -10.79 -16.59 -11.29
N ILE A 116 -9.60 -16.62 -10.72
CA ILE A 116 -8.39 -16.16 -11.42
C ILE A 116 -7.75 -17.34 -12.17
N ASP A 117 -7.50 -17.13 -13.46
CA ASP A 117 -6.84 -18.11 -14.30
C ASP A 117 -5.41 -18.40 -13.81
N LYS A 118 -5.13 -19.68 -13.55
CA LYS A 118 -3.83 -20.14 -13.04
C LYS A 118 -2.69 -19.93 -14.04
N ASP A 119 -2.97 -19.95 -15.33
CA ASP A 119 -1.93 -19.74 -16.34
C ASP A 119 -1.50 -18.26 -16.39
N ILE A 120 -2.44 -17.33 -16.16
CA ILE A 120 -2.11 -15.91 -15.98
C ILE A 120 -1.22 -15.72 -14.74
N ILE A 121 -1.53 -16.38 -13.62
CA ILE A 121 -0.71 -16.30 -12.40
C ILE A 121 0.70 -16.83 -12.66
N LYS A 122 0.83 -17.95 -13.36
CA LYS A 122 2.15 -18.53 -13.74
C LYS A 122 2.96 -17.58 -14.63
N LEU A 123 2.31 -16.93 -15.60
CA LEU A 123 2.98 -15.97 -16.48
C LEU A 123 3.48 -14.74 -15.70
N ILE A 124 2.65 -14.19 -14.82
CA ILE A 124 3.04 -13.08 -13.94
C ILE A 124 4.25 -13.47 -13.08
N ASN A 125 4.22 -14.65 -12.45
CA ASN A 125 5.32 -15.15 -11.65
C ASN A 125 6.60 -15.37 -12.46
N SER A 126 6.48 -15.93 -13.67
CA SER A 126 7.62 -16.16 -14.55
C SER A 126 8.34 -14.87 -14.92
N LEU A 127 7.57 -13.79 -15.22
CA LEU A 127 8.15 -12.46 -15.49
C LEU A 127 8.84 -11.89 -14.25
N LEU A 128 8.20 -11.95 -13.08
CA LEU A 128 8.77 -11.43 -11.84
C LEU A 128 10.08 -12.16 -11.47
N LEU A 129 10.08 -13.49 -11.50
CA LEU A 129 11.27 -14.29 -11.20
C LEU A 129 12.40 -14.09 -12.22
N PHE A 130 12.05 -13.88 -13.49
CA PHE A 130 13.03 -13.56 -14.53
C PHE A 130 13.72 -12.22 -14.24
N TRP A 131 12.96 -11.17 -13.89
CA TRP A 131 13.52 -9.86 -13.58
C TRP A 131 14.26 -9.81 -12.24
N ALA A 132 13.81 -10.58 -11.26
CA ALA A 132 14.48 -10.72 -9.97
C ALA A 132 15.72 -11.64 -9.99
N ASN A 133 16.14 -12.11 -11.18
CA ASN A 133 17.24 -13.07 -11.33
C ASN A 133 17.06 -14.32 -10.44
N ARG A 134 15.82 -14.84 -10.40
CA ARG A 134 15.37 -15.98 -9.56
C ARG A 134 15.36 -15.71 -8.06
N ASP A 135 15.55 -14.49 -7.61
CA ASP A 135 15.28 -14.11 -6.24
C ASP A 135 13.76 -14.09 -6.01
N SER A 136 13.31 -14.47 -4.80
CA SER A 136 11.88 -14.54 -4.49
C SER A 136 11.31 -13.23 -3.94
N TYR A 137 12.08 -12.15 -3.96
CA TYR A 137 11.71 -10.87 -3.36
C TYR A 137 11.89 -9.70 -4.32
N GLY A 138 11.04 -8.71 -4.12
CA GLY A 138 11.11 -7.43 -4.79
C GLY A 138 10.17 -7.31 -5.99
N LEU A 139 9.54 -6.14 -6.08
CA LEU A 139 8.77 -5.71 -7.25
C LEU A 139 9.55 -4.64 -8.01
N PRO A 140 9.53 -4.65 -9.35
CA PRO A 140 10.16 -3.60 -10.14
C PRO A 140 9.54 -2.23 -9.84
N VAL A 141 10.30 -1.32 -9.24
CA VAL A 141 9.79 0.01 -8.85
C VAL A 141 9.63 0.89 -10.09
N GLY A 142 8.46 1.52 -10.24
CA GLY A 142 8.16 2.46 -11.34
C GLY A 142 6.95 2.06 -12.19
N SER A 143 6.74 0.78 -12.38
CA SER A 143 5.67 0.17 -13.18
C SER A 143 4.27 0.31 -12.54
N ASN A 144 3.23 0.50 -13.37
CA ASN A 144 1.84 0.41 -12.91
C ASN A 144 1.45 -1.01 -12.52
N ALA A 145 1.98 -2.00 -13.20
CA ALA A 145 1.80 -3.41 -12.88
C ALA A 145 2.32 -3.73 -11.47
N SER A 146 3.51 -3.25 -11.12
CA SER A 146 4.07 -3.41 -9.77
C SER A 146 3.24 -2.70 -8.69
N ARG A 147 2.63 -1.55 -9.01
CA ARG A 147 1.69 -0.87 -8.09
C ARG A 147 0.47 -1.73 -7.78
N ILE A 148 -0.07 -2.43 -8.79
CA ILE A 148 -1.19 -3.37 -8.61
C ILE A 148 -0.75 -4.53 -7.71
N LEU A 149 0.39 -5.16 -7.98
CA LEU A 149 0.89 -6.28 -7.18
C LEU A 149 1.28 -5.88 -5.75
N ALA A 150 1.76 -4.67 -5.55
CA ALA A 150 1.98 -4.13 -4.22
C ALA A 150 0.68 -4.07 -3.40
N GLU A 151 -0.44 -3.74 -4.04
CA GLU A 151 -1.76 -3.80 -3.39
C GLU A 151 -2.22 -5.25 -3.13
N VAL A 152 -1.94 -6.18 -4.05
CA VAL A 152 -2.22 -7.62 -3.85
C VAL A 152 -1.51 -8.15 -2.62
N ALA A 153 -0.23 -7.79 -2.42
CA ALA A 153 0.56 -8.22 -1.27
C ALA A 153 -0.03 -7.82 0.09
N LEU A 154 -0.87 -6.78 0.13
CA LEU A 154 -1.47 -6.27 1.37
C LEU A 154 -2.95 -6.65 1.55
N ILE A 155 -3.56 -7.39 0.63
CA ILE A 155 -4.97 -7.79 0.71
C ILE A 155 -5.27 -8.52 2.03
N GLU A 156 -4.46 -9.52 2.37
CA GLU A 156 -4.67 -10.30 3.59
C GLU A 156 -4.39 -9.50 4.87
N VAL A 157 -3.45 -8.55 4.82
CA VAL A 157 -3.17 -7.63 5.94
C VAL A 157 -4.38 -6.73 6.19
N ASP A 158 -4.88 -6.08 5.14
CA ASP A 158 -6.03 -5.18 5.25
C ASP A 158 -7.29 -5.91 5.73
N ASN A 159 -7.59 -7.10 5.17
CA ASN A 159 -8.72 -7.92 5.57
C ASN A 159 -8.59 -8.41 7.03
N TYR A 160 -7.37 -8.74 7.47
CA TYR A 160 -7.12 -9.07 8.87
C TYR A 160 -7.41 -7.89 9.80
N LEU A 161 -6.97 -6.69 9.48
CA LEU A 161 -7.28 -5.50 10.27
C LEU A 161 -8.78 -5.22 10.35
N ILE A 162 -9.51 -5.40 9.24
CA ILE A 162 -10.98 -5.31 9.22
C ILE A 162 -11.60 -6.36 10.14
N SER A 163 -11.15 -7.62 10.10
CA SER A 163 -11.68 -8.72 10.93
C SER A 163 -11.47 -8.47 12.43
N LYS A 164 -10.41 -7.73 12.79
CA LYS A 164 -10.11 -7.32 14.17
C LYS A 164 -10.83 -6.03 14.59
N GLY A 165 -11.67 -5.46 13.72
CA GLY A 165 -12.40 -4.21 14.01
C GLY A 165 -11.52 -2.97 14.10
N ILE A 166 -10.29 -3.04 13.59
CA ILE A 166 -9.33 -1.93 13.64
C ILE A 166 -9.78 -0.83 12.67
N ASP A 167 -9.86 0.40 13.15
CA ASP A 167 -10.17 1.57 12.34
C ASP A 167 -8.88 2.13 11.74
N PHE A 168 -8.68 1.95 10.42
CA PHE A 168 -7.48 2.41 9.73
C PHE A 168 -7.78 3.07 8.39
N CYS A 169 -6.80 3.81 7.88
CA CYS A 169 -6.68 4.21 6.48
C CYS A 169 -5.28 3.85 5.98
N ARG A 170 -5.19 3.44 4.71
CA ARG A 170 -3.92 3.11 4.06
C ARG A 170 -3.79 3.78 2.69
N PHE A 171 -2.58 4.27 2.42
CA PHE A 171 -2.14 4.67 1.09
C PHE A 171 -0.79 4.01 0.79
N VAL A 172 -0.78 3.00 -0.07
CA VAL A 172 0.38 2.12 -0.38
C VAL A 172 0.91 1.46 0.91
N ASP A 173 2.08 1.86 1.37
CA ASP A 173 2.79 1.39 2.56
C ASP A 173 2.53 2.25 3.81
N ASP A 174 1.81 3.36 3.66
CA ASP A 174 1.54 4.33 4.71
C ASP A 174 0.19 4.05 5.41
N TYR A 175 0.23 3.64 6.68
CA TYR A 175 -0.94 3.35 7.51
C TYR A 175 -1.22 4.47 8.51
N ARG A 176 -2.52 4.75 8.73
CA ARG A 176 -3.05 5.56 9.82
C ARG A 176 -4.09 4.75 10.57
N ILE A 177 -3.83 4.42 11.85
CA ILE A 177 -4.75 3.66 12.70
C ILE A 177 -5.33 4.61 13.74
N PHE A 178 -6.64 4.57 13.92
CA PHE A 178 -7.35 5.43 14.87
C PHE A 178 -7.81 4.63 16.08
N ALA A 179 -7.56 5.15 17.27
CA ALA A 179 -7.86 4.49 18.54
C ALA A 179 -8.49 5.46 19.56
N LYS A 180 -9.24 4.90 20.51
CA LYS A 180 -9.88 5.66 21.59
C LYS A 180 -8.89 6.07 22.68
N ASN A 181 -7.83 5.29 22.85
CA ASN A 181 -6.80 5.49 23.88
C ASN A 181 -5.46 4.84 23.45
N ALA A 182 -4.43 5.09 24.23
CA ALA A 182 -3.09 4.56 23.98
C ALA A 182 -3.03 3.03 24.03
N ALA A 183 -3.76 2.37 24.92
CA ALA A 183 -3.77 0.91 25.02
C ALA A 183 -4.33 0.26 23.74
N GLU A 184 -5.45 0.77 23.22
CA GLU A 184 -6.03 0.32 21.95
C GLU A 184 -5.08 0.59 20.78
N ALA A 185 -4.39 1.74 20.77
CA ALA A 185 -3.39 2.08 19.77
C ALA A 185 -2.22 1.10 19.76
N HIS A 186 -1.63 0.80 20.92
CA HIS A 186 -0.55 -0.17 21.06
C HIS A 186 -0.98 -1.59 20.64
N ASN A 187 -2.16 -2.03 21.05
CA ASN A 187 -2.71 -3.33 20.66
C ASN A 187 -2.90 -3.41 19.12
N SER A 188 -3.48 -2.38 18.52
CA SER A 188 -3.69 -2.32 17.06
C SER A 188 -2.35 -2.33 16.30
N LEU A 189 -1.35 -1.60 16.79
CA LEU A 189 0.00 -1.61 16.24
C LEU A 189 0.66 -2.99 16.35
N ALA A 190 0.54 -3.66 17.50
CA ALA A 190 1.06 -5.00 17.70
C ALA A 190 0.41 -6.02 16.74
N LEU A 191 -0.92 -5.94 16.54
CA LEU A 191 -1.65 -6.79 15.60
C LEU A 191 -1.21 -6.55 14.15
N LEU A 192 -1.04 -5.28 13.73
CA LEU A 192 -0.51 -4.94 12.41
C LEU A 192 0.91 -5.49 12.24
N THR A 193 1.81 -5.24 13.20
CA THR A 193 3.21 -5.72 13.18
C THR A 193 3.27 -7.24 13.07
N HIS A 194 2.48 -7.95 13.89
CA HIS A 194 2.40 -9.41 13.84
C HIS A 194 1.88 -9.91 12.49
N ARG A 195 0.86 -9.24 11.92
CA ARG A 195 0.33 -9.66 10.61
C ARG A 195 1.31 -9.40 9.48
N LEU A 196 1.98 -8.24 9.47
CA LEU A 196 3.01 -7.89 8.49
C LEU A 196 4.19 -8.88 8.54
N SER A 197 4.63 -9.28 9.74
CA SER A 197 5.76 -10.23 9.88
C SER A 197 5.48 -11.58 9.21
N LYS A 198 4.23 -12.03 9.15
CA LYS A 198 3.82 -13.24 8.40
C LYS A 198 3.98 -13.09 6.89
N GLU A 199 3.95 -11.85 6.39
CA GLU A 199 4.22 -11.54 4.99
C GLU A 199 5.72 -11.24 4.71
N GLY A 200 6.59 -11.32 5.73
CA GLY A 200 7.99 -10.91 5.62
C GLY A 200 8.18 -9.39 5.57
N LEU A 201 7.16 -8.62 5.94
CA LEU A 201 7.15 -7.17 5.94
C LEU A 201 7.32 -6.61 7.35
N PHE A 202 8.00 -5.45 7.47
CA PHE A 202 8.30 -4.83 8.74
C PHE A 202 8.01 -3.33 8.70
N LEU A 203 7.57 -2.79 9.84
CA LEU A 203 7.37 -1.35 9.98
C LEU A 203 8.70 -0.61 10.09
N ASN A 204 8.73 0.59 9.54
CA ASN A 204 9.85 1.51 9.72
C ASN A 204 9.78 2.12 11.12
N THR A 205 10.71 1.75 11.99
CA THR A 205 10.74 2.18 13.40
C THR A 205 10.89 3.68 13.57
N GLN A 206 11.64 4.36 12.68
CA GLN A 206 11.83 5.81 12.73
C GLN A 206 10.58 6.60 12.31
N LYS A 207 9.74 6.01 11.46
CA LYS A 207 8.50 6.61 10.98
C LYS A 207 7.26 6.16 11.74
N THR A 208 7.40 5.17 12.65
CA THR A 208 6.29 4.70 13.46
C THR A 208 6.13 5.58 14.69
N LYS A 209 4.95 6.21 14.82
CA LYS A 209 4.64 7.14 15.92
C LYS A 209 3.22 6.91 16.42
N ILE A 210 3.04 7.01 17.73
CA ILE A 210 1.73 7.08 18.38
C ILE A 210 1.56 8.51 18.88
N ARG A 211 0.53 9.21 18.41
CA ARG A 211 0.34 10.63 18.69
C ARG A 211 -1.09 10.90 19.16
N ASN A 212 -1.26 11.88 20.05
CA ASN A 212 -2.57 12.41 20.34
C ASN A 212 -3.10 13.19 19.13
N ILE A 213 -4.38 13.01 18.82
CA ILE A 213 -4.99 13.67 17.66
C ILE A 213 -4.98 15.20 17.80
N SER A 214 -5.07 15.73 19.03
CA SER A 214 -4.94 17.16 19.31
C SER A 214 -3.59 17.76 18.89
N GLU A 215 -2.52 16.97 18.90
CA GLU A 215 -1.19 17.39 18.46
C GLU A 215 -1.08 17.39 16.92
N VAL A 216 -1.66 16.39 16.25
CA VAL A 216 -1.66 16.28 14.79
C VAL A 216 -2.45 17.42 14.13
N SER A 217 -3.54 17.85 14.75
CA SER A 217 -4.34 18.98 14.24
C SER A 217 -3.57 20.30 14.26
N LYS A 218 -2.76 20.54 15.29
CA LYS A 218 -1.93 21.75 15.41
C LYS A 218 -0.82 21.79 14.35
N ASP A 219 -0.17 20.66 14.07
CA ASP A 219 0.88 20.59 13.04
C ASP A 219 0.33 20.81 11.61
N GLN A 220 -0.94 20.47 11.37
CA GLN A 220 -1.60 20.70 10.09
C GLN A 220 -1.99 22.18 9.90
N GLU A 221 -2.42 22.86 10.94
CA GLU A 221 -2.75 24.29 10.92
C GLU A 221 -1.50 25.14 10.70
N SER A 222 -0.42 24.86 11.41
CA SER A 222 0.86 25.59 11.26
C SER A 222 1.49 25.42 9.87
N ASN A 223 1.36 24.24 9.24
CA ASN A 223 1.82 23.98 7.88
C ASN A 223 0.95 24.66 6.79
N THR A 224 -0.31 24.96 7.11
CA THR A 224 -1.23 25.63 6.17
C THR A 224 -1.02 27.15 6.22
N GLU A 225 -0.68 27.72 7.37
CA GLU A 225 -0.33 29.12 7.52
C GLU A 225 0.99 29.45 6.84
N ASN A 226 2.01 28.61 6.97
CA ASN A 226 3.30 28.80 6.31
C ASN A 226 3.25 28.67 4.76
N LYS A 227 2.20 28.05 4.19
CA LYS A 227 1.98 28.00 2.74
C LYS A 227 1.19 29.19 2.19
N LYS A 228 0.61 30.03 3.03
CA LYS A 228 -0.10 31.25 2.63
C LYS A 228 0.80 32.51 2.65
N VAL A 229 2.05 32.36 3.10
CA VAL A 229 3.03 33.46 3.27
C VAL A 229 4.16 33.38 2.23
N LEU A 230 4.11 32.45 1.29
CA LEU A 230 4.96 32.36 0.09
C LEU A 230 4.07 32.41 -1.17
#